data_a7a2b8513f6a7ff68e4fa925bbc0f139
#
_entry.id   a7a2b8513f6a7ff68e4fa925bbc0f139
#
_cell.length_a   1.000
_cell.length_b   1.000
_cell.length_c   1.000
_cell.angle_alpha   90.00
_cell.angle_beta   90.00
_cell.angle_gamma   90.00
#
_symmetry.space_group_name_H-M   'P 1'
#
loop_
_entity.id
_entity.type
_entity.pdbx_description
1 polymer ?
#
loop_
_entity_poly.entity_id
_entity_poly.type
_entity_poly.pdbx_seq_one_letter_code
_entity_poly.pdbx_strand_id
1 'polypeptide(L)'
;MMKHLSGIDSLFLTMDHGNQLMQVAALGIYDPSTAPGGALRFKSILDFFESRMKQIKVFRRRLVEAPWGLDRPYWVDDNDVDIEYHVRHIALPQPGDWRQLMIQVARLHSRSLDKTKPLWEAYIIEGLDNIPGIAPGSFALYIKFHHAAVDGEAGVEILHAIHSLSSTPDIDREESGGRLAIITDRAPTGVELCARAVAHRARQLLDGSRLVAGFGKRATQAGVDVLSGGKILDLGRRFLAGRLGMADVAAGIARAYDKTLHLPPRTRFAGRISAHRVVDSVGYSLADCKKIRQHVAAVTINDIFLAATGGALRKYLALKGELPGTSLNAMMPLSIRGEHAGRDTGNQVGVAVVPLGTDIDDPLARLLAVHRAANRGKSVSAALGKDLPARLVDVLPAVVVEQVTRNALVPLVNVTVSNVRGPDHSLYMAGAKLQMFMPLSIIIDGIGLNLTGLSYNGTLWVCFVSCRKMLPDPAVFVKCLNESFAELLAAAVGSTASPAEVRPAARRTRRTVVAPRESAEKPAAVKPARKKSPAEAPTKKRTAKKAGATPERTAGLIPTSASWRSSTVLMKCDWPITTLTSSGLSTRTTSQETG
;
A
#
# COMPACT_ATOMS: atom_id res chain seq x y z
N MET A 1 14.59 21.36 3.11
CA MET A 1 14.81 20.79 4.46
C MET A 1 14.89 19.27 4.35
N MET A 2 15.99 18.69 4.74
CA MET A 2 16.24 17.24 4.66
C MET A 2 15.29 16.48 5.61
N LYS A 3 14.56 15.49 5.09
CA LYS A 3 13.59 14.70 5.86
C LYS A 3 13.98 13.21 5.83
N HIS A 4 14.00 12.60 6.99
CA HIS A 4 14.25 11.15 7.15
C HIS A 4 13.07 10.34 6.61
N LEU A 5 13.33 9.21 5.94
CA LEU A 5 12.28 8.31 5.49
C LEU A 5 11.60 7.64 6.69
N SER A 6 10.29 7.42 6.58
CA SER A 6 9.55 6.59 7.54
C SER A 6 10.00 5.12 7.40
N GLY A 7 9.67 4.31 8.40
CA GLY A 7 9.95 2.88 8.35
C GLY A 7 9.23 2.19 7.20
N ILE A 8 7.97 2.56 6.95
CA ILE A 8 7.17 1.99 5.86
C ILE A 8 7.74 2.39 4.49
N ASP A 9 8.16 3.66 4.32
CA ASP A 9 8.78 4.11 3.07
C ASP A 9 10.09 3.35 2.80
N SER A 10 10.88 3.12 3.86
CA SER A 10 12.12 2.33 3.78
C SER A 10 11.85 0.85 3.46
N LEU A 11 10.75 0.29 3.97
CA LEU A 11 10.33 -1.08 3.65
C LEU A 11 10.01 -1.21 2.16
N PHE A 12 9.28 -0.25 1.57
CA PHE A 12 9.02 -0.25 0.12
C PHE A 12 10.31 -0.19 -0.69
N LEU A 13 11.31 0.60 -0.27
CA LEU A 13 12.62 0.63 -0.96
C LEU A 13 13.38 -0.69 -0.83
N THR A 14 13.33 -1.33 0.34
CA THR A 14 14.00 -2.61 0.59
C THR A 14 13.35 -3.73 -0.23
N MET A 15 12.02 -3.72 -0.37
CA MET A 15 11.27 -4.70 -1.16
C MET A 15 11.38 -4.48 -2.67
N ASP A 16 11.88 -3.32 -3.13
CA ASP A 16 12.00 -2.98 -4.55
C ASP A 16 13.24 -3.61 -5.17
N HIS A 17 13.17 -4.90 -5.46
CA HIS A 17 14.25 -5.67 -6.08
C HIS A 17 13.73 -6.76 -7.03
N GLY A 18 14.55 -7.13 -8.00
CA GLY A 18 14.23 -8.16 -8.99
C GLY A 18 13.00 -7.76 -9.82
N ASN A 19 11.96 -8.60 -9.79
CA ASN A 19 10.69 -8.32 -10.47
C ASN A 19 9.67 -7.59 -9.59
N GLN A 20 9.97 -7.36 -8.32
CA GLN A 20 9.10 -6.64 -7.40
C GLN A 20 9.37 -5.15 -7.51
N LEU A 21 8.61 -4.44 -8.33
CA LEU A 21 8.71 -3.00 -8.49
C LEU A 21 7.68 -2.34 -7.58
N MET A 22 8.17 -1.58 -6.59
CA MET A 22 7.31 -0.91 -5.60
C MET A 22 6.79 0.41 -6.15
N GLN A 23 6.09 0.33 -7.29
CA GLN A 23 5.57 1.49 -8.03
C GLN A 23 4.06 1.47 -8.07
N VAL A 24 3.46 2.61 -7.78
CA VAL A 24 2.05 2.90 -8.02
C VAL A 24 1.93 3.82 -9.21
N ALA A 25 0.83 3.74 -9.93
CA ALA A 25 0.62 4.57 -11.10
C ALA A 25 -0.85 4.94 -11.27
N ALA A 26 -1.09 5.93 -12.13
CA ALA A 26 -2.40 6.29 -12.63
C ALA A 26 -2.36 6.40 -14.14
N LEU A 27 -3.43 5.96 -14.79
CA LEU A 27 -3.70 6.17 -16.20
C LEU A 27 -4.96 7.02 -16.34
N GLY A 28 -4.81 8.25 -16.82
CA GLY A 28 -5.91 9.13 -17.16
C GLY A 28 -6.10 9.21 -18.67
N ILE A 29 -7.34 9.21 -19.15
CA ILE A 29 -7.66 9.49 -20.56
C ILE A 29 -8.34 10.84 -20.62
N TYR A 30 -7.86 11.72 -21.51
CA TYR A 30 -8.25 13.11 -21.60
C TYR A 30 -8.85 13.45 -22.96
N ASP A 31 -9.92 14.22 -22.92
CA ASP A 31 -10.58 14.82 -24.06
C ASP A 31 -10.01 16.22 -24.31
N PRO A 32 -9.22 16.42 -25.37
CA PRO A 32 -8.65 17.73 -25.68
C PRO A 32 -9.66 18.70 -26.28
N SER A 33 -10.86 18.25 -26.71
CA SER A 33 -11.87 19.14 -27.32
C SER A 33 -12.34 20.24 -26.39
N THR A 34 -12.19 20.07 -25.07
CA THR A 34 -12.53 21.06 -24.05
C THR A 34 -11.42 22.08 -23.78
N ALA A 35 -10.22 21.85 -24.33
CA ALA A 35 -9.09 22.77 -24.20
C ALA A 35 -9.24 23.98 -25.15
N PRO A 36 -8.59 25.11 -24.84
CA PRO A 36 -8.59 26.26 -25.73
C PRO A 36 -8.11 25.88 -27.14
N GLY A 37 -8.94 26.17 -28.17
CA GLY A 37 -8.67 25.79 -29.55
C GLY A 37 -8.98 24.32 -29.91
N GLY A 38 -9.58 23.55 -29.00
CA GLY A 38 -10.03 22.15 -29.27
C GLY A 38 -8.91 21.14 -29.44
N ALA A 39 -7.67 21.51 -29.10
CA ALA A 39 -6.50 20.63 -29.20
C ALA A 39 -5.46 21.01 -28.15
N LEU A 40 -4.68 20.05 -27.71
CA LEU A 40 -3.61 20.27 -26.72
C LEU A 40 -2.27 19.78 -27.28
N ARG A 41 -1.29 20.67 -27.36
CA ARG A 41 0.06 20.31 -27.82
C ARG A 41 0.89 19.76 -26.65
N PHE A 42 1.76 18.83 -26.93
CA PHE A 42 2.67 18.25 -25.92
C PHE A 42 3.46 19.31 -25.15
N LYS A 43 3.95 20.36 -25.85
CA LYS A 43 4.64 21.49 -25.19
C LYS A 43 3.77 22.16 -24.13
N SER A 44 2.50 22.40 -24.42
CA SER A 44 1.57 23.00 -23.42
C SER A 44 1.36 22.11 -22.20
N ILE A 45 1.43 20.77 -22.39
CA ILE A 45 1.40 19.82 -21.28
C ILE A 45 2.68 19.91 -20.45
N LEU A 46 3.85 20.04 -21.08
CA LEU A 46 5.14 20.23 -20.39
C LEU A 46 5.13 21.51 -19.56
N ASP A 47 4.76 22.65 -20.18
CA ASP A 47 4.68 23.96 -19.51
C ASP A 47 3.73 23.90 -18.29
N PHE A 48 2.60 23.22 -18.45
CA PHE A 48 1.64 22.99 -17.37
C PHE A 48 2.25 22.15 -16.24
N PHE A 49 2.89 21.03 -16.55
CA PHE A 49 3.57 20.19 -15.55
C PHE A 49 4.66 20.97 -14.82
N GLU A 50 5.48 21.73 -15.54
CA GLU A 50 6.56 22.52 -14.95
C GLU A 50 6.03 23.57 -13.96
N SER A 51 4.93 24.25 -14.30
CA SER A 51 4.28 25.21 -13.40
C SER A 51 3.79 24.55 -12.11
N ARG A 52 3.24 23.35 -12.18
CA ARG A 52 2.71 22.61 -11.02
C ARG A 52 3.77 21.89 -10.20
N MET A 53 4.82 21.39 -10.82
CA MET A 53 5.93 20.70 -10.14
C MET A 53 6.60 21.56 -9.08
N LYS A 54 6.73 22.87 -9.31
CA LYS A 54 7.34 23.80 -8.35
C LYS A 54 6.60 23.83 -7.01
N GLN A 55 5.31 23.49 -7.00
CA GLN A 55 4.45 23.53 -5.82
C GLN A 55 4.40 22.19 -5.06
N ILE A 56 4.75 21.07 -5.71
CA ILE A 56 4.55 19.72 -5.16
C ILE A 56 5.89 19.07 -4.85
N LYS A 57 6.15 18.84 -3.58
CA LYS A 57 7.44 18.32 -3.10
C LYS A 57 7.83 16.97 -3.70
N VAL A 58 6.86 16.08 -3.98
CA VAL A 58 7.14 14.73 -4.52
C VAL A 58 7.83 14.77 -5.87
N PHE A 59 7.56 15.79 -6.69
CA PHE A 59 8.19 15.94 -8.00
C PHE A 59 9.63 16.43 -7.94
N ARG A 60 10.06 16.99 -6.80
CA ARG A 60 11.38 17.62 -6.64
C ARG A 60 12.30 16.88 -5.67
N ARG A 61 11.80 15.88 -4.94
CA ARG A 61 12.59 15.19 -3.92
C ARG A 61 13.24 13.95 -4.51
N ARG A 62 14.55 13.83 -4.27
CA ARG A 62 15.33 12.62 -4.53
C ARG A 62 15.82 11.98 -3.25
N LEU A 63 16.22 10.73 -3.35
CA LEU A 63 16.80 9.99 -2.22
C LEU A 63 18.29 10.29 -2.09
N VAL A 64 18.73 10.42 -0.85
CA VAL A 64 20.16 10.41 -0.50
C VAL A 64 20.37 9.33 0.54
N GLU A 65 21.21 8.36 0.21
CA GLU A 65 21.53 7.25 1.10
C GLU A 65 22.53 7.67 2.18
N ALA A 66 22.36 7.16 3.39
CA ALA A 66 23.35 7.30 4.44
C ALA A 66 24.60 6.47 4.10
N PRO A 67 25.85 6.97 4.35
CA PRO A 67 27.06 6.21 4.10
C PRO A 67 27.01 4.84 4.78
N TRP A 68 27.52 3.80 4.09
CA TRP A 68 27.57 2.41 4.54
C TRP A 68 26.22 1.80 4.99
N GLY A 69 25.10 2.42 4.59
CA GLY A 69 23.78 1.96 5.02
C GLY A 69 23.53 2.09 6.53
N LEU A 70 24.23 3.01 7.20
CA LEU A 70 24.13 3.23 8.65
C LEU A 70 22.74 3.66 9.09
N ASP A 71 21.96 4.26 8.20
CA ASP A 71 20.61 4.74 8.47
C ASP A 71 19.72 4.59 7.24
N ARG A 72 18.42 4.86 7.41
CA ARG A 72 17.46 4.98 6.31
C ARG A 72 17.83 6.16 5.42
N PRO A 73 17.50 6.12 4.12
CA PRO A 73 17.70 7.26 3.23
C PRO A 73 16.95 8.52 3.69
N TYR A 74 17.37 9.65 3.12
CA TYR A 74 16.77 10.95 3.37
C TYR A 74 16.16 11.51 2.09
N TRP A 75 15.03 12.19 2.20
CA TRP A 75 14.50 13.04 1.15
C TRP A 75 15.24 14.37 1.14
N VAL A 76 15.76 14.74 -0.03
CA VAL A 76 16.44 16.02 -0.28
C VAL A 76 15.79 16.65 -1.50
N ASP A 77 15.52 17.94 -1.45
CA ASP A 77 15.01 18.65 -2.62
C ASP A 77 16.09 18.70 -3.71
N ASP A 78 15.72 18.35 -4.93
CA ASP A 78 16.53 18.42 -6.13
C ASP A 78 16.19 19.72 -6.86
N ASN A 79 17.20 20.57 -7.09
CA ASN A 79 17.02 21.86 -7.74
C ASN A 79 17.25 21.80 -9.26
N ASP A 80 17.70 20.66 -9.76
CA ASP A 80 18.06 20.43 -11.16
C ASP A 80 17.21 19.27 -11.75
N VAL A 81 15.88 19.40 -11.60
CA VAL A 81 14.93 18.43 -12.14
C VAL A 81 14.73 18.69 -13.63
N ASP A 82 15.22 17.78 -14.46
CA ASP A 82 14.99 17.78 -15.89
C ASP A 82 13.57 17.25 -16.19
N ILE A 83 12.68 18.15 -16.61
CA ILE A 83 11.29 17.82 -16.91
C ILE A 83 11.16 16.89 -18.11
N GLU A 84 12.02 17.01 -19.14
CA GLU A 84 11.97 16.18 -20.35
C GLU A 84 12.46 14.75 -20.07
N TYR A 85 13.32 14.57 -19.05
CA TYR A 85 13.64 13.24 -18.53
C TYR A 85 12.42 12.57 -17.91
N HIS A 86 11.62 13.31 -17.16
CA HIS A 86 10.50 12.78 -16.39
C HIS A 86 9.21 12.66 -17.20
N VAL A 87 8.94 13.56 -18.15
CA VAL A 87 7.73 13.58 -18.97
C VAL A 87 8.07 13.25 -20.41
N ARG A 88 7.59 12.11 -20.88
CA ARG A 88 7.92 11.58 -22.22
C ARG A 88 6.67 11.50 -23.09
N HIS A 89 6.87 11.65 -24.38
CA HIS A 89 5.83 11.58 -25.40
C HIS A 89 5.99 10.30 -26.24
N ILE A 90 4.91 9.54 -26.39
CA ILE A 90 4.86 8.31 -27.19
C ILE A 90 3.52 8.22 -27.92
N ALA A 91 3.46 7.43 -28.98
CA ALA A 91 2.23 7.14 -29.69
C ALA A 91 1.97 5.62 -29.75
N LEU A 92 0.70 5.23 -29.76
CA LEU A 92 0.30 3.86 -30.02
C LEU A 92 0.45 3.55 -31.53
N PRO A 93 0.80 2.31 -31.90
CA PRO A 93 0.71 1.87 -33.28
C PRO A 93 -0.76 1.76 -33.67
N GLN A 94 -1.04 1.88 -34.99
CA GLN A 94 -2.38 1.61 -35.50
C GLN A 94 -2.80 0.15 -35.20
N PRO A 95 -4.08 -0.11 -34.87
CA PRO A 95 -5.23 0.79 -34.92
C PRO A 95 -5.45 1.67 -33.67
N GLY A 96 -4.60 1.66 -32.64
CA GLY A 96 -4.75 2.50 -31.45
C GLY A 96 -5.92 2.07 -30.55
N ASP A 97 -6.08 0.78 -30.36
CA ASP A 97 -7.17 0.20 -29.57
C ASP A 97 -6.85 0.07 -28.07
N TRP A 98 -7.87 -0.28 -27.29
CA TRP A 98 -7.76 -0.50 -25.84
C TRP A 98 -6.68 -1.52 -25.46
N ARG A 99 -6.60 -2.62 -26.20
CA ARG A 99 -5.63 -3.68 -25.95
C ARG A 99 -4.20 -3.18 -26.13
N GLN A 100 -3.94 -2.39 -27.18
CA GLN A 100 -2.62 -1.79 -27.41
C GLN A 100 -2.24 -0.79 -26.31
N LEU A 101 -3.20 0.03 -25.87
CA LEU A 101 -3.00 0.92 -24.72
C LEU A 101 -2.62 0.13 -23.47
N MET A 102 -3.38 -0.91 -23.11
CA MET A 102 -3.11 -1.72 -21.92
C MET A 102 -1.77 -2.47 -22.00
N ILE A 103 -1.37 -2.96 -23.18
CA ILE A 103 -0.04 -3.56 -23.40
C ILE A 103 1.06 -2.52 -23.21
N GLN A 104 0.88 -1.31 -23.73
CA GLN A 104 1.87 -0.23 -23.57
C GLN A 104 2.00 0.19 -22.09
N VAL A 105 0.88 0.39 -21.42
CA VAL A 105 0.85 0.67 -19.96
C VAL A 105 1.53 -0.44 -19.17
N ALA A 106 1.25 -1.70 -19.48
CA ALA A 106 1.90 -2.85 -18.82
C ALA A 106 3.43 -2.85 -19.02
N ARG A 107 3.92 -2.48 -20.22
CA ARG A 107 5.36 -2.33 -20.50
C ARG A 107 5.99 -1.20 -19.70
N LEU A 108 5.32 -0.05 -19.62
CA LEU A 108 5.78 1.09 -18.82
C LEU A 108 5.78 0.76 -17.31
N HIS A 109 4.75 0.04 -16.85
CA HIS A 109 4.64 -0.38 -15.44
C HIS A 109 5.65 -1.48 -15.04
N SER A 110 6.24 -2.18 -16.01
CA SER A 110 7.29 -3.19 -15.78
C SER A 110 8.71 -2.64 -15.80
N ARG A 111 8.91 -1.33 -15.98
CA ARG A 111 10.22 -0.68 -15.92
C ARG A 111 10.45 -0.06 -14.55
N SER A 112 11.64 -0.27 -13.98
CA SER A 112 12.04 0.37 -12.73
C SER A 112 12.22 1.88 -12.90
N LEU A 113 12.02 2.64 -11.82
CA LEU A 113 12.42 4.04 -11.71
C LEU A 113 13.92 4.15 -11.42
N ASP A 114 14.55 5.21 -11.93
CA ASP A 114 15.92 5.57 -11.56
C ASP A 114 15.93 6.17 -10.14
N LYS A 115 16.57 5.45 -9.19
CA LYS A 115 16.61 5.86 -7.78
C LYS A 115 17.56 7.05 -7.52
N THR A 116 18.36 7.47 -8.51
CA THR A 116 19.23 8.65 -8.41
C THR A 116 18.51 9.96 -8.70
N LYS A 117 17.29 9.88 -9.25
CA LYS A 117 16.43 11.00 -9.63
C LYS A 117 15.21 11.07 -8.71
N PRO A 118 14.39 12.13 -8.79
CA PRO A 118 13.04 12.12 -8.22
C PRO A 118 12.24 10.90 -8.68
N LEU A 119 11.57 10.22 -7.75
CA LEU A 119 11.04 8.88 -7.95
C LEU A 119 9.69 8.86 -8.68
N TRP A 120 9.64 9.44 -9.88
CA TRP A 120 8.45 9.46 -10.73
C TRP A 120 8.80 9.54 -12.21
N GLU A 121 7.89 9.11 -13.07
CA GLU A 121 7.91 9.29 -14.52
C GLU A 121 6.50 9.43 -15.05
N ALA A 122 6.31 10.22 -16.09
CA ALA A 122 5.04 10.42 -16.80
C ALA A 122 5.21 10.18 -18.30
N TYR A 123 4.17 9.67 -18.93
CA TYR A 123 4.12 9.41 -20.36
C TYR A 123 2.81 9.94 -20.92
N ILE A 124 2.91 10.85 -21.89
CA ILE A 124 1.79 11.25 -22.72
C ILE A 124 1.71 10.27 -23.90
N ILE A 125 0.57 9.62 -24.02
CA ILE A 125 0.34 8.56 -25.01
C ILE A 125 -0.73 9.04 -25.97
N GLU A 126 -0.39 9.23 -27.23
CA GLU A 126 -1.29 9.59 -28.32
C GLU A 126 -1.66 8.39 -29.18
N GLY A 127 -2.56 8.59 -30.17
CA GLY A 127 -3.00 7.54 -31.09
C GLY A 127 -4.03 6.60 -30.48
N LEU A 128 -4.93 7.11 -29.64
CA LEU A 128 -6.05 6.38 -29.05
C LEU A 128 -7.27 6.40 -30.02
N ASP A 129 -7.05 6.06 -31.30
CA ASP A 129 -8.00 6.35 -32.37
C ASP A 129 -9.16 5.34 -32.45
N ASN A 130 -9.00 4.16 -31.84
CA ASN A 130 -9.98 3.08 -31.91
C ASN A 130 -10.38 2.54 -30.53
N ILE A 131 -10.63 3.45 -29.59
CA ILE A 131 -11.15 3.13 -28.27
C ILE A 131 -12.60 3.60 -28.19
N PRO A 132 -13.58 2.70 -28.00
CA PRO A 132 -14.98 3.08 -27.92
C PRO A 132 -15.26 4.00 -26.72
N GLY A 133 -16.08 5.03 -26.94
CA GLY A 133 -16.58 5.92 -25.88
C GLY A 133 -15.63 7.03 -25.46
N ILE A 134 -14.50 7.23 -26.14
CA ILE A 134 -13.64 8.42 -25.98
C ILE A 134 -13.77 9.38 -27.16
N ALA A 135 -13.48 10.65 -26.94
CA ALA A 135 -13.52 11.67 -27.99
C ALA A 135 -12.37 11.48 -28.98
N PRO A 136 -12.54 11.85 -30.28
CA PRO A 136 -11.44 11.87 -31.23
C PRO A 136 -10.30 12.77 -30.78
N GLY A 137 -9.05 12.35 -31.04
CA GLY A 137 -7.86 13.08 -30.61
C GLY A 137 -7.55 12.99 -29.11
N SER A 138 -8.30 12.15 -28.38
CA SER A 138 -8.00 11.86 -26.96
C SER A 138 -6.59 11.32 -26.81
N PHE A 139 -5.97 11.67 -25.69
CA PHE A 139 -4.66 11.16 -25.28
C PHE A 139 -4.72 10.58 -23.88
N ALA A 140 -3.74 9.74 -23.54
CA ALA A 140 -3.61 9.24 -22.19
C ALA A 140 -2.38 9.82 -21.48
N LEU A 141 -2.52 10.12 -20.19
CA LEU A 141 -1.41 10.35 -19.28
C LEU A 141 -1.23 9.11 -18.41
N TYR A 142 -0.11 8.43 -18.56
CA TYR A 142 0.35 7.43 -17.61
C TYR A 142 1.42 8.05 -16.71
N ILE A 143 1.17 8.12 -15.42
CA ILE A 143 2.13 8.64 -14.43
C ILE A 143 2.38 7.60 -13.36
N LYS A 144 3.65 7.35 -13.02
CA LYS A 144 4.05 6.41 -11.99
C LYS A 144 4.95 7.05 -10.95
N PHE A 145 4.85 6.57 -9.73
CA PHE A 145 5.64 6.97 -8.58
C PHE A 145 6.15 5.74 -7.85
N HIS A 146 7.29 5.86 -7.20
CA HIS A 146 7.68 4.87 -6.21
C HIS A 146 6.80 4.97 -4.97
N HIS A 147 6.35 3.83 -4.43
CA HIS A 147 5.41 3.83 -3.29
C HIS A 147 5.98 4.43 -2.00
N ALA A 148 7.32 4.50 -1.88
CA ALA A 148 7.97 5.23 -0.79
C ALA A 148 7.70 6.75 -0.85
N ALA A 149 7.41 7.32 -2.03
CA ALA A 149 7.17 8.74 -2.22
C ALA A 149 5.68 9.12 -2.09
N VAL A 150 4.76 8.17 -2.34
CA VAL A 150 3.31 8.43 -2.46
C VAL A 150 2.50 7.27 -1.90
N ASP A 151 1.57 7.56 -1.00
CA ASP A 151 0.50 6.64 -0.61
C ASP A 151 -0.81 6.97 -1.35
N GLY A 152 -1.88 6.18 -1.09
CA GLY A 152 -3.16 6.34 -1.78
C GLY A 152 -3.80 7.71 -1.56
N GLU A 153 -3.68 8.32 -0.38
CA GLU A 153 -4.23 9.66 -0.09
C GLU A 153 -3.37 10.75 -0.73
N ALA A 154 -2.04 10.64 -0.63
CA ALA A 154 -1.12 11.54 -1.33
C ALA A 154 -1.30 11.46 -2.86
N GLY A 155 -1.65 10.29 -3.40
CA GLY A 155 -2.00 10.12 -4.81
C GLY A 155 -3.21 10.97 -5.21
N VAL A 156 -4.24 11.05 -4.37
CA VAL A 156 -5.41 11.92 -4.60
C VAL A 156 -5.03 13.40 -4.47
N GLU A 157 -4.18 13.77 -3.53
CA GLU A 157 -3.66 15.15 -3.42
C GLU A 157 -2.88 15.56 -4.68
N ILE A 158 -2.04 14.67 -5.21
CA ILE A 158 -1.32 14.89 -6.47
C ILE A 158 -2.32 15.03 -7.63
N LEU A 159 -3.35 14.18 -7.67
CA LEU A 159 -4.39 14.29 -8.68
C LEU A 159 -5.03 15.67 -8.69
N HIS A 160 -5.40 16.21 -7.51
CA HIS A 160 -5.95 17.56 -7.41
C HIS A 160 -4.92 18.65 -7.78
N ALA A 161 -3.67 18.44 -7.48
CA ALA A 161 -2.62 19.43 -7.72
C ALA A 161 -2.23 19.55 -9.19
N ILE A 162 -2.30 18.45 -9.98
CA ILE A 162 -2.03 18.45 -11.42
C ILE A 162 -3.30 18.65 -12.27
N HIS A 163 -4.43 19.03 -11.67
CA HIS A 163 -5.67 19.29 -12.38
C HIS A 163 -6.32 20.60 -11.90
N SER A 164 -7.12 21.17 -12.77
CA SER A 164 -8.01 22.30 -12.48
C SER A 164 -9.47 21.80 -12.40
N LEU A 165 -10.34 22.62 -11.82
CA LEU A 165 -11.79 22.35 -11.76
C LEU A 165 -12.54 22.86 -12.99
N SER A 166 -11.90 23.66 -13.84
CA SER A 166 -12.48 24.20 -15.07
C SER A 166 -11.58 23.94 -16.28
N SER A 167 -12.17 24.01 -17.48
CA SER A 167 -11.44 23.92 -18.75
C SER A 167 -10.63 25.19 -19.07
N THR A 168 -10.97 26.33 -18.46
CA THR A 168 -10.17 27.55 -18.55
C THR A 168 -9.02 27.43 -17.57
N PRO A 169 -7.76 27.53 -18.04
CA PRO A 169 -6.63 27.56 -17.12
C PRO A 169 -6.78 28.74 -16.15
N ASP A 170 -6.66 28.47 -14.85
CA ASP A 170 -6.57 29.53 -13.83
C ASP A 170 -5.22 30.24 -13.99
N ILE A 171 -5.17 31.22 -14.87
CA ILE A 171 -3.98 32.07 -15.10
C ILE A 171 -3.69 32.92 -13.83
N ASP A 172 -4.72 33.21 -13.04
CA ASP A 172 -4.62 34.04 -11.84
C ASP A 172 -4.02 33.33 -10.60
N ARG A 173 -3.80 32.03 -10.63
CA ARG A 173 -3.10 31.31 -9.55
C ARG A 173 -1.58 31.54 -9.54
N GLU A 174 -1.03 32.10 -10.61
CA GLU A 174 0.41 32.35 -10.69
C GLU A 174 0.84 33.57 -9.83
N GLU A 175 -0.04 34.53 -9.58
CA GLU A 175 0.29 35.71 -8.77
C GLU A 175 0.14 35.55 -7.27
N SER A 176 -0.66 34.58 -6.80
CA SER A 176 -0.85 34.29 -5.36
C SER A 176 0.21 33.36 -4.78
N GLY A 177 1.01 32.73 -5.60
CA GLY A 177 2.19 31.97 -5.20
C GLY A 177 3.31 32.94 -4.88
N GLY A 178 3.34 33.45 -3.66
CA GLY A 178 4.55 34.11 -3.17
C GLY A 178 5.75 33.28 -3.60
N ARG A 179 6.79 33.93 -4.13
CA ARG A 179 8.09 33.32 -4.43
C ARG A 179 8.41 32.36 -3.30
N LEU A 180 8.09 31.07 -3.49
CA LEU A 180 8.65 30.02 -2.63
C LEU A 180 10.15 30.26 -2.75
N ALA A 181 10.72 30.83 -1.71
CA ALA A 181 12.15 30.93 -1.61
C ALA A 181 12.66 29.53 -1.94
N ILE A 182 13.37 29.42 -3.05
CA ILE A 182 14.10 28.21 -3.40
C ILE A 182 15.11 28.08 -2.26
N ILE A 183 14.72 27.41 -1.18
CA ILE A 183 15.64 27.03 -0.13
C ILE A 183 16.46 25.95 -0.80
N THR A 184 17.57 26.37 -1.37
CA THR A 184 18.61 25.48 -1.88
C THR A 184 19.13 24.68 -0.69
N ASP A 185 18.49 23.56 -0.39
CA ASP A 185 19.06 22.62 0.56
C ASP A 185 20.36 22.10 -0.08
N ARG A 186 21.47 22.54 0.49
CA ARG A 186 22.79 22.00 0.14
C ARG A 186 22.73 20.48 0.34
N ALA A 187 23.28 19.72 -0.62
CA ALA A 187 23.45 18.28 -0.45
C ALA A 187 24.19 18.01 0.88
N PRO A 188 23.66 17.14 1.75
CA PRO A 188 24.28 16.86 3.04
C PRO A 188 25.64 16.23 2.86
N THR A 189 26.58 16.58 3.72
CA THR A 189 27.91 15.95 3.73
C THR A 189 27.85 14.56 4.37
N GLY A 190 28.76 13.65 3.99
CA GLY A 190 28.84 12.31 4.58
C GLY A 190 28.98 12.34 6.11
N VAL A 191 29.73 13.31 6.67
CA VAL A 191 29.89 13.49 8.12
C VAL A 191 28.57 13.87 8.79
N GLU A 192 27.81 14.75 8.18
CA GLU A 192 26.51 15.18 8.67
C GLU A 192 25.49 14.02 8.67
N LEU A 193 25.50 13.20 7.61
CA LEU A 193 24.70 11.99 7.51
C LEU A 193 25.09 10.97 8.59
N CYS A 194 26.37 10.74 8.83
CA CYS A 194 26.83 9.83 9.89
C CYS A 194 26.41 10.31 11.28
N ALA A 195 26.58 11.59 11.60
CA ALA A 195 26.18 12.14 12.89
C ALA A 195 24.66 11.98 13.13
N ARG A 196 23.85 12.23 12.11
CA ARG A 196 22.39 12.04 12.17
C ARG A 196 22.02 10.56 12.31
N ALA A 197 22.72 9.66 11.60
CA ALA A 197 22.50 8.21 11.69
C ALA A 197 22.71 7.69 13.12
N VAL A 198 23.81 8.10 13.76
CA VAL A 198 24.10 7.72 15.17
C VAL A 198 22.99 8.24 16.10
N ALA A 199 22.60 9.51 15.99
CA ALA A 199 21.55 10.10 16.79
C ALA A 199 20.19 9.40 16.59
N HIS A 200 19.86 9.04 15.35
CA HIS A 200 18.62 8.33 15.01
C HIS A 200 18.62 6.91 15.57
N ARG A 201 19.72 6.16 15.46
CA ARG A 201 19.84 4.81 16.04
C ARG A 201 19.70 4.81 17.56
N ALA A 202 20.29 5.80 18.23
CA ALA A 202 20.13 5.95 19.68
C ALA A 202 18.65 6.19 20.06
N ARG A 203 17.93 7.04 19.31
CA ARG A 203 16.48 7.26 19.51
C ARG A 203 15.66 5.99 19.24
N GLN A 204 15.94 5.26 18.15
CA GLN A 204 15.25 4.00 17.84
C GLN A 204 15.35 2.98 18.99
N LEU A 205 16.51 2.83 19.61
CA LEU A 205 16.71 1.93 20.75
C LEU A 205 15.85 2.36 21.96
N LEU A 206 15.79 3.67 22.24
CA LEU A 206 14.97 4.21 23.33
C LEU A 206 13.47 4.04 23.05
N ASP A 207 13.04 4.31 21.82
CA ASP A 207 11.63 4.18 21.44
C ASP A 207 11.20 2.71 21.37
N GLY A 208 12.09 1.81 20.95
CA GLY A 208 11.89 0.37 20.99
C GLY A 208 11.64 -0.15 22.41
N SER A 209 12.44 0.29 23.37
CA SER A 209 12.26 -0.08 24.79
C SER A 209 10.94 0.42 25.36
N ARG A 210 10.53 1.66 25.02
CA ARG A 210 9.24 2.24 25.41
C ARG A 210 8.06 1.52 24.77
N LEU A 211 8.20 1.10 23.52
CA LEU A 211 7.15 0.39 22.77
C LEU A 211 6.90 -0.99 23.39
N VAL A 212 7.95 -1.74 23.74
CA VAL A 212 7.85 -3.03 24.43
C VAL A 212 7.19 -2.88 25.80
N ALA A 213 7.58 -1.86 26.58
CA ALA A 213 6.98 -1.58 27.88
C ALA A 213 5.50 -1.15 27.78
N GLY A 214 5.15 -0.31 26.77
CA GLY A 214 3.78 0.15 26.53
C GLY A 214 2.86 -0.96 26.03
N PHE A 215 3.39 -1.90 25.23
CA PHE A 215 2.64 -3.04 24.72
C PHE A 215 2.21 -3.99 25.85
N GLY A 216 3.10 -4.26 26.80
CA GLY A 216 2.76 -5.07 27.99
C GLY A 216 1.58 -4.50 28.78
N LYS A 217 1.54 -3.17 29.00
CA LYS A 217 0.44 -2.49 29.73
C LYS A 217 -0.90 -2.51 28.98
N ARG A 218 -0.91 -2.33 27.65
CA ARG A 218 -2.17 -2.31 26.86
C ARG A 218 -2.76 -3.70 26.68
N ALA A 219 -1.93 -4.72 26.55
CA ALA A 219 -2.36 -6.12 26.45
C ALA A 219 -3.10 -6.58 27.72
N THR A 220 -2.63 -6.15 28.90
CA THR A 220 -3.30 -6.46 30.16
C THR A 220 -4.60 -5.68 30.38
N GLN A 221 -4.72 -4.46 29.85
CA GLN A 221 -5.94 -3.64 29.99
C GLN A 221 -7.07 -4.02 29.03
N ALA A 222 -6.75 -4.59 27.86
CA ALA A 222 -7.75 -4.91 26.84
C ALA A 222 -8.47 -6.25 27.03
N GLY A 223 -8.13 -7.04 28.05
CA GLY A 223 -8.74 -8.37 28.29
C GLY A 223 -8.60 -9.33 27.12
N VAL A 224 -7.69 -9.06 26.18
CA VAL A 224 -7.44 -9.87 25.00
C VAL A 224 -6.52 -11.01 25.40
N ASP A 225 -7.10 -12.14 25.74
CA ASP A 225 -6.41 -13.39 26.11
C ASP A 225 -5.37 -13.88 25.07
N VAL A 226 -5.43 -13.32 23.86
CA VAL A 226 -4.54 -13.59 22.73
C VAL A 226 -3.19 -12.90 22.88
N LEU A 227 -3.15 -11.84 23.69
CA LEU A 227 -1.99 -10.98 23.87
C LEU A 227 -1.54 -10.92 25.35
N SER A 228 -1.82 -11.93 26.15
CA SER A 228 -1.03 -12.07 27.35
C SER A 228 0.43 -12.02 26.91
N GLY A 229 1.11 -10.91 27.22
CA GLY A 229 2.45 -10.56 26.69
C GLY A 229 3.48 -11.68 26.77
N GLY A 230 3.20 -12.72 27.57
CA GLY A 230 3.92 -13.98 27.60
C GLY A 230 3.83 -14.81 26.30
N LYS A 231 2.70 -14.87 25.61
CA LYS A 231 2.56 -15.75 24.44
C LYS A 231 3.25 -15.17 23.19
N ILE A 232 3.20 -13.87 22.96
CA ILE A 232 3.93 -13.24 21.84
C ILE A 232 5.43 -13.16 22.15
N LEU A 233 5.83 -12.86 23.38
CA LEU A 233 7.23 -12.92 23.80
C LEU A 233 7.77 -14.37 23.76
N ASP A 234 6.95 -15.36 24.12
CA ASP A 234 7.31 -16.76 23.99
C ASP A 234 7.37 -17.22 22.52
N LEU A 235 6.43 -16.75 21.68
CA LEU A 235 6.48 -16.95 20.22
C LEU A 235 7.76 -16.33 19.62
N GLY A 236 8.08 -15.10 20.01
CA GLY A 236 9.31 -14.41 19.59
C GLY A 236 10.59 -15.11 20.12
N ARG A 237 10.60 -15.57 21.36
CA ARG A 237 11.73 -16.33 21.93
C ARG A 237 11.91 -17.68 21.26
N ARG A 238 10.83 -18.42 20.98
CA ARG A 238 10.89 -19.71 20.27
C ARG A 238 11.34 -19.54 18.83
N PHE A 239 10.91 -18.45 18.18
CA PHE A 239 11.38 -18.10 16.85
C PHE A 239 12.87 -17.76 16.83
N LEU A 240 13.34 -16.88 17.72
CA LEU A 240 14.76 -16.53 17.87
C LEU A 240 15.62 -17.72 18.29
N ALA A 241 15.04 -18.67 19.03
CA ALA A 241 15.71 -19.91 19.41
C ALA A 241 15.67 -21.00 18.32
N GLY A 242 15.14 -20.70 17.12
CA GLY A 242 15.01 -21.68 16.03
C GLY A 242 14.03 -22.83 16.30
N ARG A 243 13.21 -22.73 17.36
CA ARG A 243 12.26 -23.78 17.79
C ARG A 243 10.87 -23.66 17.15
N LEU A 244 10.63 -22.58 16.40
CA LEU A 244 9.36 -22.34 15.68
C LEU A 244 9.64 -22.03 14.22
N GLY A 245 8.93 -22.73 13.33
CA GLY A 245 8.93 -22.41 11.90
C GLY A 245 8.14 -21.13 11.61
N MET A 246 8.48 -20.44 10.52
CA MET A 246 7.75 -19.23 10.10
C MET A 246 6.26 -19.50 9.80
N ALA A 247 5.92 -20.73 9.35
CA ALA A 247 4.54 -21.14 9.15
C ALA A 247 3.73 -21.16 10.45
N ASP A 248 4.35 -21.57 11.57
CA ASP A 248 3.72 -21.57 12.90
C ASP A 248 3.48 -20.16 13.42
N VAL A 249 4.43 -19.23 13.13
CA VAL A 249 4.28 -17.81 13.44
C VAL A 249 3.12 -17.23 12.64
N ALA A 250 3.04 -17.50 11.34
CA ALA A 250 1.95 -17.04 10.48
C ALA A 250 0.59 -17.58 10.95
N ALA A 251 0.52 -18.88 11.27
CA ALA A 251 -0.70 -19.50 11.81
C ALA A 251 -1.07 -18.94 13.20
N GLY A 252 -0.07 -18.60 14.02
CA GLY A 252 -0.27 -17.94 15.32
C GLY A 252 -0.84 -16.54 15.15
N ILE A 253 -0.29 -15.74 14.23
CA ILE A 253 -0.78 -14.38 13.88
C ILE A 253 -2.18 -14.48 13.30
N ALA A 254 -2.45 -15.41 12.37
CA ALA A 254 -3.78 -15.58 11.79
C ALA A 254 -4.84 -15.89 12.86
N ARG A 255 -4.55 -16.85 13.76
CA ARG A 255 -5.45 -17.19 14.88
C ARG A 255 -5.61 -16.07 15.91
N ALA A 256 -4.56 -15.25 16.09
CA ALA A 256 -4.61 -14.08 16.93
C ALA A 256 -5.43 -12.96 16.28
N TYR A 257 -5.32 -12.83 14.96
CA TYR A 257 -6.03 -11.82 14.19
C TYR A 257 -7.55 -12.08 14.14
N ASP A 258 -7.94 -13.31 13.80
CA ASP A 258 -9.35 -13.74 13.82
C ASP A 258 -9.39 -15.27 13.98
N LYS A 259 -10.08 -15.78 15.00
CA LYS A 259 -10.28 -17.24 15.21
C LYS A 259 -11.02 -17.91 14.04
N THR A 260 -11.72 -17.12 13.21
CA THR A 260 -12.43 -17.56 12.01
C THR A 260 -11.59 -17.44 10.73
N LEU A 261 -10.40 -16.80 10.80
CA LEU A 261 -9.54 -16.66 9.65
C LEU A 261 -8.80 -17.97 9.38
N HIS A 262 -9.10 -18.59 8.25
CA HIS A 262 -8.40 -19.76 7.77
C HIS A 262 -7.19 -19.36 6.94
N LEU A 263 -6.12 -20.16 6.97
CA LEU A 263 -5.03 -20.01 6.01
C LEU A 263 -5.60 -20.19 4.60
N PRO A 264 -5.37 -19.23 3.69
CA PRO A 264 -5.94 -19.30 2.37
C PRO A 264 -5.34 -20.44 1.56
N PRO A 265 -6.11 -21.03 0.63
CA PRO A 265 -5.60 -22.07 -0.26
C PRO A 265 -4.53 -21.47 -1.19
N ARG A 266 -3.56 -22.26 -1.58
CA ARG A 266 -2.59 -21.85 -2.60
C ARG A 266 -3.27 -21.78 -3.96
N THR A 267 -3.08 -20.68 -4.67
CA THR A 267 -3.56 -20.46 -6.03
C THR A 267 -2.41 -20.10 -6.96
N ARG A 268 -2.69 -19.95 -8.26
CA ARG A 268 -1.73 -19.48 -9.26
C ARG A 268 -1.09 -18.14 -8.91
N PHE A 269 -1.76 -17.30 -8.10
CA PHE A 269 -1.28 -15.98 -7.68
C PHE A 269 -0.26 -16.02 -6.53
N ALA A 270 -0.04 -17.19 -5.90
CA ALA A 270 0.86 -17.33 -4.76
C ALA A 270 2.33 -17.66 -5.13
N GLY A 271 2.70 -17.54 -6.39
CA GLY A 271 4.05 -17.85 -6.87
C GLY A 271 4.97 -16.63 -6.93
N ARG A 272 6.16 -16.85 -7.52
CA ARG A 272 7.06 -15.75 -7.91
C ARG A 272 6.53 -15.02 -9.13
N ILE A 273 6.48 -13.70 -9.06
CA ILE A 273 6.05 -12.85 -10.18
C ILE A 273 7.12 -12.81 -11.28
N SER A 274 6.67 -12.76 -12.53
CA SER A 274 7.56 -12.57 -13.69
C SER A 274 7.74 -11.08 -14.01
N ALA A 275 8.74 -10.75 -14.83
CA ALA A 275 9.03 -9.37 -15.24
C ALA A 275 7.87 -8.73 -16.04
N HIS A 276 7.14 -9.52 -16.83
CA HIS A 276 6.09 -9.01 -17.71
C HIS A 276 4.79 -8.75 -16.94
N ARG A 277 4.39 -7.49 -16.85
CA ARG A 277 3.10 -7.09 -16.27
C ARG A 277 1.96 -7.34 -17.24
N VAL A 278 0.79 -7.50 -16.66
CA VAL A 278 -0.51 -7.52 -17.34
C VAL A 278 -1.39 -6.54 -16.58
N VAL A 279 -2.04 -5.68 -17.34
CA VAL A 279 -2.91 -4.62 -16.82
C VAL A 279 -4.19 -4.60 -17.63
N ASP A 280 -5.31 -4.42 -16.98
CA ASP A 280 -6.59 -4.07 -17.63
C ASP A 280 -7.52 -3.44 -16.59
N SER A 281 -8.66 -2.90 -17.01
CA SER A 281 -9.60 -2.26 -16.11
C SER A 281 -11.06 -2.42 -16.52
N VAL A 282 -11.96 -2.22 -15.55
CA VAL A 282 -13.41 -2.15 -15.73
C VAL A 282 -13.96 -0.91 -15.01
N GLY A 283 -15.06 -0.36 -15.51
CA GLY A 283 -15.77 0.74 -14.86
C GLY A 283 -17.13 0.27 -14.35
N TYR A 284 -17.40 0.45 -13.06
CA TYR A 284 -18.69 0.18 -12.45
C TYR A 284 -19.43 1.49 -12.16
N SER A 285 -20.69 1.58 -12.56
CA SER A 285 -21.53 2.73 -12.26
C SER A 285 -21.74 2.87 -10.74
N LEU A 286 -21.40 4.03 -10.18
CA LEU A 286 -21.71 4.32 -8.77
C LEU A 286 -23.22 4.41 -8.52
N ALA A 287 -24.03 4.72 -9.55
CA ALA A 287 -25.48 4.66 -9.46
C ALA A 287 -25.97 3.22 -9.25
N ASP A 288 -25.37 2.25 -9.94
CA ASP A 288 -25.70 0.83 -9.76
C ASP A 288 -25.21 0.29 -8.41
N CYS A 289 -24.04 0.72 -7.96
CA CYS A 289 -23.59 0.45 -6.60
C CYS A 289 -24.56 1.01 -5.54
N LYS A 290 -25.13 2.21 -5.78
CA LYS A 290 -26.16 2.79 -4.90
C LYS A 290 -27.47 1.98 -4.94
N LYS A 291 -27.89 1.46 -6.10
CA LYS A 291 -29.06 0.55 -6.21
C LYS A 291 -28.84 -0.70 -5.35
N ILE A 292 -27.68 -1.37 -5.45
CA ILE A 292 -27.37 -2.53 -4.60
C ILE A 292 -27.52 -2.16 -3.12
N ARG A 293 -26.98 -1.01 -2.69
CA ARG A 293 -27.06 -0.54 -1.29
C ARG A 293 -28.48 -0.23 -0.83
N GLN A 294 -29.38 0.17 -1.73
CA GLN A 294 -30.79 0.41 -1.41
C GLN A 294 -31.54 -0.90 -1.10
N HIS A 295 -31.17 -2.00 -1.76
CA HIS A 295 -31.82 -3.30 -1.57
C HIS A 295 -31.13 -4.17 -0.50
N VAL A 296 -29.85 -3.94 -0.23
CA VAL A 296 -29.07 -4.68 0.79
C VAL A 296 -28.57 -3.71 1.85
N ALA A 297 -29.22 -3.74 3.02
CA ALA A 297 -28.92 -2.81 4.10
C ALA A 297 -27.49 -2.94 4.63
N ALA A 298 -26.94 -1.82 5.11
CA ALA A 298 -25.64 -1.70 5.78
C ALA A 298 -24.38 -1.98 4.93
N VAL A 299 -24.51 -2.44 3.68
CA VAL A 299 -23.32 -2.66 2.82
C VAL A 299 -22.74 -1.36 2.28
N THR A 300 -21.42 -1.34 2.09
CA THR A 300 -20.68 -0.21 1.55
C THR A 300 -20.29 -0.47 0.09
N ILE A 301 -19.88 0.58 -0.65
CA ILE A 301 -19.29 0.42 -2.00
C ILE A 301 -18.06 -0.49 -1.96
N ASN A 302 -17.27 -0.40 -0.88
CA ASN A 302 -16.12 -1.28 -0.71
C ASN A 302 -16.52 -2.76 -0.56
N ASP A 303 -17.62 -3.07 0.14
CA ASP A 303 -18.10 -4.45 0.28
C ASP A 303 -18.60 -4.99 -1.08
N ILE A 304 -19.26 -4.16 -1.88
CA ILE A 304 -19.69 -4.49 -3.25
C ILE A 304 -18.48 -4.79 -4.13
N PHE A 305 -17.45 -3.95 -4.09
CA PHE A 305 -16.20 -4.16 -4.84
C PHE A 305 -15.49 -5.46 -4.44
N LEU A 306 -15.36 -5.71 -3.14
CA LEU A 306 -14.78 -6.96 -2.62
C LEU A 306 -15.59 -8.19 -3.06
N ALA A 307 -16.94 -8.13 -2.96
CA ALA A 307 -17.80 -9.24 -3.35
C ALA A 307 -17.80 -9.50 -4.86
N ALA A 308 -17.81 -8.45 -5.69
CA ALA A 308 -17.65 -8.54 -7.14
C ALA A 308 -16.27 -9.14 -7.51
N THR A 309 -15.20 -8.73 -6.83
CA THR A 309 -13.87 -9.33 -6.98
C THR A 309 -13.86 -10.81 -6.61
N GLY A 310 -14.51 -11.18 -5.49
CA GLY A 310 -14.64 -12.58 -5.06
C GLY A 310 -15.36 -13.45 -6.10
N GLY A 311 -16.48 -12.95 -6.66
CA GLY A 311 -17.21 -13.65 -7.72
C GLY A 311 -16.42 -13.77 -9.02
N ALA A 312 -15.67 -12.73 -9.41
CA ALA A 312 -14.82 -12.77 -10.57
C ALA A 312 -13.68 -13.79 -10.43
N LEU A 313 -13.03 -13.82 -9.26
CA LEU A 313 -11.99 -14.82 -8.96
C LEU A 313 -12.55 -16.23 -8.94
N ARG A 314 -13.75 -16.44 -8.37
CA ARG A 314 -14.47 -17.72 -8.41
C ARG A 314 -14.66 -18.18 -9.87
N LYS A 315 -15.23 -17.32 -10.73
CA LYS A 315 -15.46 -17.61 -12.14
C LYS A 315 -14.16 -17.91 -12.88
N TYR A 316 -13.16 -17.05 -12.73
CA TYR A 316 -11.89 -17.21 -13.42
C TYR A 316 -11.17 -18.49 -13.01
N LEU A 317 -11.08 -18.81 -11.72
CA LEU A 317 -10.44 -20.03 -11.24
C LEU A 317 -11.24 -21.29 -11.62
N ALA A 318 -12.57 -21.22 -11.65
CA ALA A 318 -13.42 -22.32 -12.15
C ALA A 318 -13.16 -22.60 -13.64
N LEU A 319 -13.07 -21.54 -14.49
CA LEU A 319 -12.70 -21.68 -15.91
C LEU A 319 -11.32 -22.33 -16.10
N LYS A 320 -10.42 -22.16 -15.13
CA LYS A 320 -9.08 -22.79 -15.16
C LYS A 320 -9.01 -24.15 -14.50
N GLY A 321 -10.11 -24.65 -13.92
CA GLY A 321 -10.12 -25.90 -13.15
C GLY A 321 -9.34 -25.81 -11.83
N GLU A 322 -9.12 -24.60 -11.30
CA GLU A 322 -8.28 -24.31 -10.14
C GLU A 322 -9.06 -23.70 -8.96
N LEU A 323 -10.40 -23.72 -8.99
CA LEU A 323 -11.21 -23.15 -7.91
C LEU A 323 -11.05 -23.97 -6.63
N PRO A 324 -10.53 -23.38 -5.53
CA PRO A 324 -10.39 -24.10 -4.26
C PRO A 324 -11.74 -24.27 -3.56
N GLY A 325 -11.85 -25.28 -2.70
CA GLY A 325 -13.03 -25.52 -1.85
C GLY A 325 -13.18 -24.54 -0.68
N THR A 326 -12.22 -23.64 -0.45
CA THR A 326 -12.23 -22.65 0.63
C THR A 326 -12.02 -21.25 0.07
N SER A 327 -12.51 -20.23 0.79
CA SER A 327 -12.42 -18.84 0.35
C SER A 327 -10.97 -18.35 0.19
N LEU A 328 -10.72 -17.55 -0.84
CA LEU A 328 -9.52 -16.73 -0.96
C LEU A 328 -9.60 -15.52 -0.01
N ASN A 329 -8.44 -15.11 0.50
CA ASN A 329 -8.30 -13.92 1.34
C ASN A 329 -7.71 -12.75 0.54
N ALA A 330 -8.29 -11.57 0.69
CA ALA A 330 -7.72 -10.32 0.23
C ALA A 330 -6.94 -9.61 1.33
N MET A 331 -5.81 -9.04 0.98
CA MET A 331 -5.16 -7.98 1.74
C MET A 331 -5.86 -6.67 1.38
N MET A 332 -6.49 -6.03 2.36
CA MET A 332 -7.16 -4.74 2.21
C MET A 332 -6.36 -3.67 2.97
N PRO A 333 -5.65 -2.77 2.28
CA PRO A 333 -5.02 -1.62 2.92
C PRO A 333 -6.07 -0.71 3.57
N LEU A 334 -5.75 -0.19 4.76
CA LEU A 334 -6.59 0.75 5.51
C LEU A 334 -5.78 2.01 5.77
N SER A 335 -6.33 3.18 5.45
CA SER A 335 -5.74 4.45 5.89
C SER A 335 -5.85 4.53 7.41
N ILE A 336 -4.73 4.83 8.06
CA ILE A 336 -4.66 5.04 9.52
C ILE A 336 -4.38 6.50 9.88
N ARG A 337 -4.36 7.40 8.88
CA ARG A 337 -4.21 8.84 9.11
C ARG A 337 -5.35 9.33 10.01
N GLY A 338 -4.99 10.00 11.11
CA GLY A 338 -5.94 10.74 11.93
C GLY A 338 -6.34 12.04 11.23
N GLU A 339 -7.52 12.58 11.54
CA GLU A 339 -8.04 13.85 10.98
C GLU A 339 -7.08 15.05 11.16
N HIS A 340 -6.06 14.93 12.02
CA HIS A 340 -5.08 15.96 12.36
C HIS A 340 -3.65 15.59 11.95
N ALA A 341 -3.45 14.52 11.17
CA ALA A 341 -2.12 14.16 10.70
C ALA A 341 -1.65 15.18 9.65
N GLY A 342 -0.50 15.81 9.89
CA GLY A 342 0.09 16.78 8.96
C GLY A 342 0.39 16.12 7.60
N ARG A 343 0.29 16.89 6.52
CA ARG A 343 0.52 16.46 5.13
C ARG A 343 1.89 15.82 4.85
N ASP A 344 2.80 15.87 5.79
CA ASP A 344 4.22 15.51 5.62
C ASP A 344 4.63 14.25 6.41
N THR A 345 3.69 13.40 6.83
CA THR A 345 3.94 12.28 7.77
C THR A 345 4.40 10.95 7.14
N GLY A 346 4.56 10.88 5.80
CA GLY A 346 4.92 9.61 5.10
C GLY A 346 3.75 8.63 5.01
N ASN A 347 4.01 7.42 4.51
CA ASN A 347 2.99 6.37 4.37
C ASN A 347 2.44 5.94 5.74
N GLN A 348 1.11 5.99 5.90
CA GLN A 348 0.38 5.57 7.10
C GLN A 348 -0.71 4.56 6.71
N VAL A 349 -0.30 3.31 6.53
CA VAL A 349 -1.17 2.24 6.03
C VAL A 349 -1.23 1.11 7.04
N GLY A 350 -2.44 0.76 7.47
CA GLY A 350 -2.76 -0.50 8.14
C GLY A 350 -3.20 -1.55 7.14
N VAL A 351 -3.38 -2.78 7.60
CA VAL A 351 -3.81 -3.90 6.75
C VAL A 351 -4.94 -4.66 7.43
N ALA A 352 -5.99 -4.98 6.69
CA ALA A 352 -6.99 -5.96 7.07
C ALA A 352 -6.95 -7.16 6.13
N VAL A 353 -7.19 -8.36 6.65
CA VAL A 353 -7.35 -9.58 5.87
C VAL A 353 -8.85 -9.89 5.79
N VAL A 354 -9.37 -10.02 4.57
CA VAL A 354 -10.81 -10.20 4.32
C VAL A 354 -11.05 -11.39 3.40
N PRO A 355 -11.73 -12.45 3.87
CA PRO A 355 -12.23 -13.52 3.01
C PRO A 355 -13.19 -12.98 1.95
N LEU A 356 -12.96 -13.34 0.68
CA LEU A 356 -13.71 -12.84 -0.48
C LEU A 356 -14.96 -13.66 -0.81
N GLY A 357 -15.23 -14.76 -0.08
CA GLY A 357 -16.37 -15.63 -0.33
C GLY A 357 -16.30 -16.34 -1.69
N THR A 358 -15.10 -16.68 -2.18
CA THR A 358 -14.95 -17.37 -3.47
C THR A 358 -15.50 -18.78 -3.48
N ASP A 359 -15.74 -19.37 -2.31
CA ASP A 359 -16.44 -20.64 -2.07
C ASP A 359 -17.97 -20.52 -2.10
N ILE A 360 -18.53 -19.30 -2.04
CA ILE A 360 -19.96 -19.00 -2.03
C ILE A 360 -20.42 -18.68 -3.46
N ASP A 361 -21.37 -19.46 -3.98
CA ASP A 361 -21.90 -19.30 -5.34
C ASP A 361 -22.90 -18.14 -5.44
N ASP A 362 -23.84 -18.07 -4.50
CA ASP A 362 -24.85 -17.03 -4.47
C ASP A 362 -24.25 -15.63 -4.26
N PRO A 363 -24.52 -14.65 -5.16
CA PRO A 363 -23.91 -13.32 -5.11
C PRO A 363 -24.29 -12.52 -3.85
N LEU A 364 -25.55 -12.65 -3.36
CA LEU A 364 -26.01 -11.93 -2.17
C LEU A 364 -25.44 -12.53 -0.90
N ALA A 365 -25.44 -13.87 -0.78
CA ALA A 365 -24.82 -14.55 0.34
C ALA A 365 -23.32 -14.21 0.43
N ARG A 366 -22.63 -14.15 -0.72
CA ARG A 366 -21.23 -13.72 -0.82
C ARG A 366 -21.05 -12.27 -0.35
N LEU A 367 -21.89 -11.32 -0.82
CA LEU A 367 -21.84 -9.92 -0.39
C LEU A 367 -21.99 -9.79 1.13
N LEU A 368 -22.97 -10.46 1.71
CA LEU A 368 -23.22 -10.43 3.17
C LEU A 368 -22.07 -11.09 3.97
N ALA A 369 -21.47 -12.17 3.45
CA ALA A 369 -20.31 -12.80 4.07
C ALA A 369 -19.10 -11.87 4.06
N VAL A 370 -18.81 -11.24 2.92
CA VAL A 370 -17.73 -10.26 2.75
C VAL A 370 -17.93 -9.05 3.65
N HIS A 371 -19.14 -8.49 3.70
CA HIS A 371 -19.48 -7.36 4.59
C HIS A 371 -19.16 -7.68 6.06
N ARG A 372 -19.63 -8.85 6.55
CA ARG A 372 -19.33 -9.30 7.92
C ARG A 372 -17.83 -9.46 8.16
N ALA A 373 -17.11 -10.04 7.20
CA ALA A 373 -15.67 -10.23 7.29
C ALA A 373 -14.90 -8.91 7.27
N ALA A 374 -15.24 -7.97 6.40
CA ALA A 374 -14.60 -6.66 6.31
C ALA A 374 -14.78 -5.84 7.60
N ASN A 375 -15.98 -5.88 8.20
CA ASN A 375 -16.25 -5.20 9.48
C ASN A 375 -15.45 -5.83 10.64
N ARG A 376 -15.33 -7.17 10.69
CA ARG A 376 -14.46 -7.84 11.67
C ARG A 376 -13.00 -7.44 11.47
N GLY A 377 -12.49 -7.46 10.24
CA GLY A 377 -11.11 -7.07 9.94
C GLY A 377 -10.79 -5.64 10.39
N LYS A 378 -11.69 -4.69 10.15
CA LYS A 378 -11.57 -3.30 10.63
C LYS A 378 -11.56 -3.22 12.16
N SER A 379 -12.46 -3.96 12.83
CA SER A 379 -12.55 -4.00 14.29
C SER A 379 -11.30 -4.57 14.93
N VAL A 380 -10.73 -5.64 14.37
CA VAL A 380 -9.46 -6.24 14.83
C VAL A 380 -8.30 -5.26 14.64
N SER A 381 -8.18 -4.63 13.46
CA SER A 381 -7.17 -3.60 13.21
C SER A 381 -7.28 -2.43 14.19
N ALA A 382 -8.49 -1.99 14.52
CA ALA A 382 -8.74 -0.93 15.49
C ALA A 382 -8.35 -1.36 16.93
N ALA A 383 -8.65 -2.60 17.33
CA ALA A 383 -8.34 -3.14 18.65
C ALA A 383 -6.83 -3.34 18.89
N LEU A 384 -6.08 -3.69 17.83
CA LEU A 384 -4.62 -3.80 17.89
C LEU A 384 -3.91 -2.43 17.99
N GLY A 385 -4.65 -1.34 17.75
CA GLY A 385 -4.09 0.01 17.65
C GLY A 385 -3.66 0.31 16.23
N LYS A 386 -4.32 1.29 15.60
CA LYS A 386 -4.13 1.63 14.19
C LYS A 386 -2.67 1.93 13.83
N ASP A 387 -1.91 2.49 14.75
CA ASP A 387 -0.52 2.95 14.61
C ASP A 387 0.54 1.90 15.01
N LEU A 388 0.14 0.78 15.63
CA LEU A 388 1.09 -0.23 16.07
C LEU A 388 1.95 -0.83 14.94
N PRO A 389 1.40 -1.21 13.78
CA PRO A 389 2.21 -1.71 12.66
C PRO A 389 3.24 -0.67 12.20
N ALA A 390 2.85 0.59 12.05
CA ALA A 390 3.75 1.67 11.65
C ALA A 390 4.89 1.87 12.65
N ARG A 391 4.59 1.90 13.95
CA ARG A 391 5.60 2.04 15.01
C ARG A 391 6.56 0.85 15.07
N LEU A 392 6.07 -0.37 14.85
CA LEU A 392 6.94 -1.55 14.77
C LEU A 392 7.92 -1.44 13.60
N VAL A 393 7.42 -1.01 12.44
CA VAL A 393 8.25 -0.81 11.24
C VAL A 393 9.25 0.34 11.44
N ASP A 394 8.90 1.36 12.24
CA ASP A 394 9.83 2.46 12.56
C ASP A 394 10.98 2.04 13.49
N VAL A 395 10.75 1.07 14.35
CA VAL A 395 11.76 0.60 15.33
C VAL A 395 12.64 -0.51 14.77
N LEU A 396 12.07 -1.41 13.96
CA LEU A 396 12.78 -2.57 13.43
C LEU A 396 13.62 -2.21 12.17
N PRO A 397 14.74 -2.89 11.92
CA PRO A 397 15.44 -2.81 10.65
C PRO A 397 14.53 -3.24 9.48
N ALA A 398 14.59 -2.53 8.34
CA ALA A 398 13.71 -2.79 7.19
C ALA A 398 13.81 -4.24 6.68
N VAL A 399 15.01 -4.84 6.69
CA VAL A 399 15.23 -6.24 6.31
C VAL A 399 14.46 -7.21 7.23
N VAL A 400 14.41 -6.93 8.53
CA VAL A 400 13.66 -7.76 9.49
C VAL A 400 12.16 -7.63 9.20
N VAL A 401 11.67 -6.42 8.95
CA VAL A 401 10.27 -6.16 8.60
C VAL A 401 9.90 -6.85 7.29
N GLU A 402 10.78 -6.79 6.29
CA GLU A 402 10.60 -7.52 5.02
C GLU A 402 10.45 -9.03 5.26
N GLN A 403 11.33 -9.62 6.04
CA GLN A 403 11.27 -11.06 6.36
C GLN A 403 9.97 -11.42 7.09
N VAL A 404 9.54 -10.61 8.06
CA VAL A 404 8.27 -10.81 8.76
C VAL A 404 7.10 -10.66 7.78
N THR A 405 7.09 -9.64 6.95
CA THR A 405 6.05 -9.43 5.93
C THR A 405 5.97 -10.62 4.98
N ARG A 406 7.09 -11.05 4.42
CA ARG A 406 7.17 -12.16 3.47
C ARG A 406 6.72 -13.49 4.07
N ASN A 407 7.11 -13.77 5.30
CA ASN A 407 6.92 -15.10 5.89
C ASN A 407 5.71 -15.18 6.82
N ALA A 408 5.20 -14.08 7.33
CA ALA A 408 4.06 -14.06 8.24
C ALA A 408 2.80 -13.42 7.64
N LEU A 409 2.89 -12.33 6.87
CA LEU A 409 1.73 -11.65 6.31
C LEU A 409 1.35 -12.20 4.93
N VAL A 410 2.31 -12.35 4.03
CA VAL A 410 2.07 -12.85 2.65
C VAL A 410 1.34 -14.20 2.64
N PRO A 411 1.67 -15.20 3.49
CA PRO A 411 0.95 -16.46 3.50
C PRO A 411 -0.52 -16.40 3.95
N LEU A 412 -0.97 -15.27 4.53
CA LEU A 412 -2.36 -15.09 4.98
C LEU A 412 -3.30 -14.63 3.88
N VAL A 413 -2.78 -14.24 2.72
CA VAL A 413 -3.55 -13.58 1.64
C VAL A 413 -3.20 -14.16 0.28
N ASN A 414 -4.13 -14.06 -0.67
CA ASN A 414 -3.97 -14.50 -2.05
C ASN A 414 -3.81 -13.33 -3.02
N VAL A 415 -4.52 -12.23 -2.75
CA VAL A 415 -4.62 -11.06 -3.63
C VAL A 415 -4.65 -9.78 -2.79
N THR A 416 -4.31 -8.66 -3.40
CA THR A 416 -4.53 -7.34 -2.81
C THR A 416 -5.78 -6.71 -3.41
N VAL A 417 -6.65 -6.15 -2.58
CA VAL A 417 -7.80 -5.35 -3.03
C VAL A 417 -7.78 -4.02 -2.28
N SER A 418 -7.52 -2.94 -3.02
CA SER A 418 -7.44 -1.58 -2.49
C SER A 418 -8.54 -0.72 -3.07
N ASN A 419 -9.13 0.17 -2.29
CA ASN A 419 -10.15 1.09 -2.76
C ASN A 419 -9.86 2.50 -2.23
N VAL A 420 -9.77 3.46 -3.15
CA VAL A 420 -9.50 4.87 -2.87
C VAL A 420 -10.68 5.70 -3.33
N ARG A 421 -11.12 6.64 -2.50
CA ARG A 421 -12.15 7.59 -2.90
C ARG A 421 -11.48 8.73 -3.65
N GLY A 422 -11.88 8.95 -4.90
CA GLY A 422 -11.50 10.11 -5.69
C GLY A 422 -12.63 11.15 -5.80
N PRO A 423 -12.41 12.21 -6.59
CA PRO A 423 -13.36 13.32 -6.76
C PRO A 423 -14.62 12.88 -7.52
N ASP A 424 -15.74 13.50 -7.17
CA ASP A 424 -17.06 13.26 -7.77
C ASP A 424 -17.43 14.26 -8.87
N HIS A 425 -16.49 15.14 -9.21
CA HIS A 425 -16.61 16.18 -10.23
C HIS A 425 -15.55 16.00 -11.31
N SER A 426 -15.79 16.64 -12.48
CA SER A 426 -14.84 16.61 -13.59
C SER A 426 -13.57 17.38 -13.26
N LEU A 427 -12.43 16.83 -13.68
CA LEU A 427 -11.10 17.41 -13.58
C LEU A 427 -10.56 17.72 -14.97
N TYR A 428 -9.69 18.74 -15.06
CA TYR A 428 -9.10 19.19 -16.32
C TYR A 428 -7.58 19.35 -16.17
N MET A 429 -6.83 18.93 -17.17
CA MET A 429 -5.39 19.15 -17.27
C MET A 429 -5.09 20.03 -18.47
N ALA A 430 -4.54 21.22 -18.26
CA ALA A 430 -4.30 22.21 -19.31
C ALA A 430 -5.54 22.45 -20.20
N GLY A 431 -6.76 22.39 -19.62
CA GLY A 431 -8.03 22.54 -20.33
C GLY A 431 -8.64 21.25 -20.88
N ALA A 432 -7.89 20.17 -21.04
CA ALA A 432 -8.41 18.88 -21.47
C ALA A 432 -9.12 18.15 -20.33
N LYS A 433 -10.35 17.69 -20.58
CA LYS A 433 -11.20 17.02 -19.59
C LYS A 433 -10.75 15.58 -19.34
N LEU A 434 -10.52 15.22 -18.09
CA LEU A 434 -10.30 13.85 -17.68
C LEU A 434 -11.61 13.05 -17.83
N GLN A 435 -11.60 12.04 -18.68
CA GLN A 435 -12.76 11.16 -18.95
C GLN A 435 -12.72 9.88 -18.11
N MET A 436 -11.55 9.24 -18.03
CA MET A 436 -11.33 7.99 -17.32
C MET A 436 -10.10 8.13 -16.41
N PHE A 437 -10.16 7.53 -15.22
CA PHE A 437 -9.04 7.53 -14.30
C PHE A 437 -8.85 6.15 -13.66
N MET A 438 -7.76 5.49 -13.99
CA MET A 438 -7.47 4.10 -13.64
C MET A 438 -6.22 4.02 -12.75
N PRO A 439 -6.36 3.58 -11.48
CA PRO A 439 -5.23 3.42 -10.57
C PRO A 439 -4.53 2.08 -10.82
N LEU A 440 -3.19 2.06 -10.79
CA LEU A 440 -2.37 0.86 -10.86
C LEU A 440 -1.53 0.75 -9.58
N SER A 441 -1.36 -0.47 -9.09
CA SER A 441 -0.63 -0.70 -7.84
C SER A 441 0.30 -1.91 -7.93
N ILE A 442 1.00 -2.17 -6.82
CA ILE A 442 2.09 -3.14 -6.73
C ILE A 442 1.61 -4.58 -6.70
N ILE A 443 2.42 -5.48 -7.25
CA ILE A 443 2.37 -6.92 -7.01
C ILE A 443 3.71 -7.40 -6.45
N ILE A 444 3.67 -8.42 -5.60
CA ILE A 444 4.86 -9.00 -4.96
C ILE A 444 4.86 -10.52 -5.08
N ASP A 445 6.00 -11.14 -4.84
CA ASP A 445 6.11 -12.59 -4.72
C ASP A 445 5.16 -13.10 -3.63
N GLY A 446 4.33 -14.05 -3.98
CA GLY A 446 3.28 -14.59 -3.11
C GLY A 446 1.92 -13.91 -3.23
N ILE A 447 1.85 -12.66 -3.75
CA ILE A 447 0.61 -11.91 -3.99
C ILE A 447 0.69 -11.31 -5.41
N GLY A 448 0.50 -12.15 -6.41
CA GLY A 448 0.72 -11.79 -7.83
C GLY A 448 -0.50 -11.19 -8.54
N LEU A 449 -1.54 -10.79 -7.80
CA LEU A 449 -2.70 -10.07 -8.32
C LEU A 449 -3.08 -8.95 -7.36
N ASN A 450 -3.19 -7.74 -7.90
CA ASN A 450 -3.67 -6.55 -7.20
C ASN A 450 -4.84 -5.96 -7.97
N LEU A 451 -5.96 -5.70 -7.30
CA LEU A 451 -7.07 -4.94 -7.83
C LEU A 451 -7.18 -3.63 -7.04
N THR A 452 -7.09 -2.50 -7.73
CA THR A 452 -7.24 -1.19 -7.11
C THR A 452 -8.42 -0.46 -7.73
N GLY A 453 -9.36 -0.06 -6.88
CA GLY A 453 -10.52 0.75 -7.24
C GLY A 453 -10.27 2.22 -6.92
N LEU A 454 -10.74 3.12 -7.79
CA LEU A 454 -10.83 4.54 -7.52
C LEU A 454 -12.13 5.10 -8.10
N SER A 455 -12.91 5.80 -7.26
CA SER A 455 -14.12 6.46 -7.74
C SER A 455 -13.79 7.81 -8.39
N TYR A 456 -14.27 8.01 -9.61
CA TYR A 456 -14.11 9.28 -10.32
C TYR A 456 -15.37 9.59 -11.14
N ASN A 457 -15.93 10.78 -10.94
CA ASN A 457 -17.02 11.35 -11.73
C ASN A 457 -18.15 10.34 -12.04
N GLY A 458 -18.70 9.70 -10.99
CA GLY A 458 -19.81 8.76 -11.11
C GLY A 458 -19.47 7.31 -11.45
N THR A 459 -18.20 6.99 -11.69
CA THR A 459 -17.73 5.64 -12.01
C THR A 459 -16.71 5.16 -10.98
N LEU A 460 -16.81 3.92 -10.54
CA LEU A 460 -15.76 3.22 -9.83
C LEU A 460 -14.88 2.49 -10.86
N TRP A 461 -13.72 3.03 -11.13
CA TRP A 461 -12.72 2.41 -11.99
C TRP A 461 -11.95 1.37 -11.20
N VAL A 462 -12.02 0.12 -11.63
CA VAL A 462 -11.28 -1.00 -11.04
C VAL A 462 -10.22 -1.44 -12.03
N CYS A 463 -8.97 -1.18 -11.69
CA CYS A 463 -7.82 -1.62 -12.46
C CYS A 463 -7.15 -2.79 -11.76
N PHE A 464 -6.70 -3.78 -12.51
CA PHE A 464 -5.91 -4.86 -11.96
C PHE A 464 -4.52 -4.92 -12.60
N VAL A 465 -3.56 -5.29 -11.76
CA VAL A 465 -2.18 -5.56 -12.13
C VAL A 465 -1.84 -6.99 -11.74
N SER A 466 -1.28 -7.74 -12.69
CA SER A 466 -0.72 -9.07 -12.45
C SER A 466 0.54 -9.28 -13.30
N CYS A 467 1.11 -10.47 -13.29
CA CYS A 467 2.13 -10.85 -14.27
C CYS A 467 1.58 -11.88 -15.26
N ARG A 468 2.15 -11.88 -16.48
CA ARG A 468 1.67 -12.74 -17.60
C ARG A 468 1.68 -14.23 -17.23
N LYS A 469 2.58 -14.67 -16.37
CA LYS A 469 2.64 -16.07 -15.91
C LYS A 469 1.39 -16.47 -15.12
N MET A 470 0.88 -15.55 -14.28
CA MET A 470 -0.24 -15.81 -13.37
C MET A 470 -1.59 -15.48 -13.99
N LEU A 471 -1.64 -14.44 -14.85
CA LEU A 471 -2.84 -14.01 -15.55
C LEU A 471 -2.54 -13.82 -17.07
N PRO A 472 -2.47 -14.90 -17.86
CA PRO A 472 -2.09 -14.83 -19.25
C PRO A 472 -3.15 -14.19 -20.17
N ASP A 473 -4.40 -14.19 -19.74
CA ASP A 473 -5.60 -13.81 -20.47
C ASP A 473 -6.43 -12.73 -19.76
N PRO A 474 -5.94 -11.47 -19.69
CA PRO A 474 -6.60 -10.38 -18.97
C PRO A 474 -8.04 -10.13 -19.42
N ALA A 475 -8.33 -10.23 -20.72
CA ALA A 475 -9.67 -10.04 -21.26
C ALA A 475 -10.70 -11.05 -20.68
N VAL A 476 -10.29 -12.30 -20.41
CA VAL A 476 -11.15 -13.29 -19.75
C VAL A 476 -11.44 -12.85 -18.31
N PHE A 477 -10.44 -12.31 -17.61
CA PHE A 477 -10.65 -11.83 -16.25
C PHE A 477 -11.54 -10.57 -16.21
N VAL A 478 -11.39 -9.65 -17.17
CA VAL A 478 -12.32 -8.51 -17.39
C VAL A 478 -13.75 -9.00 -17.56
N LYS A 479 -13.96 -10.02 -18.40
CA LYS A 479 -15.29 -10.64 -18.58
C LYS A 479 -15.83 -11.17 -17.25
N CYS A 480 -15.02 -11.90 -16.48
CA CYS A 480 -15.42 -12.41 -15.15
C CYS A 480 -15.77 -11.28 -14.16
N LEU A 481 -15.05 -10.15 -14.17
CA LEU A 481 -15.34 -8.98 -13.35
C LEU A 481 -16.70 -8.37 -13.70
N ASN A 482 -16.96 -8.15 -15.00
CA ASN A 482 -18.22 -7.58 -15.48
C ASN A 482 -19.40 -8.50 -15.19
N GLU A 483 -19.28 -9.80 -15.44
CA GLU A 483 -20.32 -10.78 -15.16
C GLU A 483 -20.62 -10.85 -13.66
N SER A 484 -19.59 -10.90 -12.82
CA SER A 484 -19.77 -10.95 -11.36
C SER A 484 -20.50 -9.72 -10.80
N PHE A 485 -20.17 -8.53 -11.32
CA PHE A 485 -20.86 -7.30 -10.92
C PHE A 485 -22.31 -7.27 -11.42
N ALA A 486 -22.55 -7.67 -12.68
CA ALA A 486 -23.90 -7.73 -13.27
C ALA A 486 -24.80 -8.73 -12.52
N GLU A 487 -24.29 -9.91 -12.17
CA GLU A 487 -25.01 -10.91 -11.36
C GLU A 487 -25.36 -10.37 -9.97
N LEU A 488 -24.40 -9.70 -9.33
CA LEU A 488 -24.64 -9.10 -8.01
C LEU A 488 -25.72 -8.01 -8.08
N LEU A 489 -25.67 -7.16 -9.12
CA LEU A 489 -26.69 -6.13 -9.36
C LEU A 489 -28.08 -6.74 -9.61
N ALA A 490 -28.15 -7.74 -10.50
CA ALA A 490 -29.39 -8.42 -10.83
C ALA A 490 -30.00 -9.13 -9.61
N ALA A 491 -29.16 -9.83 -8.83
CA ALA A 491 -29.61 -10.51 -7.62
C ALA A 491 -30.11 -9.53 -6.55
N ALA A 492 -29.45 -8.38 -6.40
CA ALA A 492 -29.87 -7.35 -5.44
C ALA A 492 -31.19 -6.71 -5.83
N VAL A 493 -31.38 -6.35 -7.11
CA VAL A 493 -32.58 -5.68 -7.61
C VAL A 493 -33.75 -6.67 -7.79
N GLY A 494 -33.48 -7.92 -8.19
CA GLY A 494 -34.49 -8.99 -8.37
C GLY A 494 -34.98 -9.59 -7.06
N SER A 495 -34.29 -9.32 -5.95
CA SER A 495 -34.74 -9.77 -4.62
C SER A 495 -35.90 -8.90 -4.16
N THR A 496 -37.13 -9.39 -4.34
CA THR A 496 -38.38 -8.78 -3.81
C THR A 496 -38.54 -8.94 -2.29
N ALA A 497 -37.54 -9.48 -1.61
CA ALA A 497 -37.48 -9.54 -0.16
C ALA A 497 -37.37 -8.11 0.40
N SER A 498 -38.44 -7.69 1.12
CA SER A 498 -38.43 -6.54 2.03
C SER A 498 -37.06 -6.46 2.74
N PRO A 499 -36.52 -5.25 2.98
CA PRO A 499 -35.21 -5.13 3.63
C PRO A 499 -35.22 -5.95 4.91
N ALA A 500 -34.72 -7.18 4.82
CA ALA A 500 -34.65 -8.04 5.98
C ALA A 500 -33.71 -7.34 6.96
N GLU A 501 -34.29 -6.78 8.01
CA GLU A 501 -33.56 -6.34 9.17
C GLU A 501 -32.56 -7.45 9.54
N VAL A 502 -31.28 -7.21 9.26
CA VAL A 502 -30.21 -7.98 9.85
C VAL A 502 -30.15 -7.55 11.32
N ARG A 503 -31.10 -8.06 12.11
CA ARG A 503 -30.99 -7.98 13.56
C ARG A 503 -29.69 -8.65 13.95
N PRO A 504 -28.83 -7.97 14.71
CA PRO A 504 -27.68 -8.65 15.30
C PRO A 504 -28.25 -9.82 16.11
N ALA A 505 -27.77 -11.04 15.80
CA ALA A 505 -28.17 -12.24 16.54
C ALA A 505 -28.00 -11.94 18.03
N ALA A 506 -29.12 -11.81 18.73
CA ALA A 506 -29.15 -11.57 20.16
C ALA A 506 -28.29 -12.65 20.81
N ARG A 507 -27.29 -12.21 21.53
CA ARG A 507 -26.43 -13.02 22.39
C ARG A 507 -27.35 -13.89 23.25
N ARG A 508 -27.54 -15.16 22.88
CA ARG A 508 -28.20 -16.16 23.73
C ARG A 508 -27.38 -16.27 25.02
N THR A 509 -27.71 -15.42 25.97
CA THR A 509 -27.33 -15.64 27.36
C THR A 509 -27.94 -16.98 27.77
N ARG A 510 -27.08 -17.93 28.00
CA ARG A 510 -27.41 -19.24 28.57
C ARG A 510 -28.00 -18.95 29.95
N ARG A 511 -29.32 -18.90 30.00
CA ARG A 511 -30.09 -18.81 31.25
C ARG A 511 -29.93 -20.17 31.93
N THR A 512 -29.06 -20.25 32.91
CA THR A 512 -28.99 -21.33 33.86
C THR A 512 -30.28 -21.31 34.64
N VAL A 513 -31.11 -22.33 34.38
CA VAL A 513 -32.27 -22.62 35.18
C VAL A 513 -31.77 -23.13 36.52
N VAL A 514 -31.88 -22.31 37.54
CA VAL A 514 -31.78 -22.71 38.97
C VAL A 514 -33.24 -22.94 39.43
N ALA A 515 -33.52 -24.17 39.79
CA ALA A 515 -34.78 -24.58 40.39
C ALA A 515 -35.00 -23.87 41.75
N PRO A 516 -36.26 -23.64 42.15
CA PRO A 516 -36.57 -22.91 43.39
C PRO A 516 -36.38 -23.82 44.61
N ARG A 517 -35.75 -23.28 45.64
CA ARG A 517 -35.84 -23.80 47.02
C ARG A 517 -36.61 -22.81 47.89
N GLU A 518 -37.53 -23.41 48.57
CA GLU A 518 -38.53 -22.84 49.50
C GLU A 518 -37.97 -22.03 50.67
N SER A 519 -38.81 -21.17 51.11
CA SER A 519 -38.83 -20.25 52.21
C SER A 519 -38.47 -20.80 53.60
N ALA A 520 -37.81 -20.00 54.42
CA ALA A 520 -38.05 -19.90 55.87
C ALA A 520 -37.60 -18.53 56.39
N GLU A 521 -38.40 -18.04 57.28
CA GLU A 521 -38.58 -16.77 57.92
C GLU A 521 -37.43 -16.15 58.73
N LYS A 522 -37.53 -14.84 58.85
CA LYS A 522 -37.04 -13.75 59.68
C LYS A 522 -36.74 -14.10 61.18
N PRO A 523 -36.21 -13.17 62.09
CA PRO A 523 -36.09 -11.70 61.96
C PRO A 523 -34.82 -11.01 62.57
N ALA A 524 -34.67 -9.75 62.22
CA ALA A 524 -34.23 -8.52 62.85
C ALA A 524 -33.32 -8.48 64.10
N ALA A 525 -32.28 -7.58 64.04
CA ALA A 525 -31.98 -6.55 65.02
C ALA A 525 -30.75 -5.69 64.57
N VAL A 526 -31.00 -4.41 64.33
CA VAL A 526 -30.64 -3.18 65.04
C VAL A 526 -29.14 -2.79 65.02
N LYS A 527 -28.93 -1.57 64.44
CA LYS A 527 -27.78 -0.67 64.47
C LYS A 527 -27.26 -0.34 65.91
N PRO A 528 -26.06 0.26 66.14
CA PRO A 528 -25.81 1.63 65.68
C PRO A 528 -24.34 2.01 65.35
N ALA A 529 -24.23 3.23 64.91
CA ALA A 529 -23.10 4.02 64.44
C ALA A 529 -22.14 4.50 65.53
N ARG A 530 -20.91 4.86 65.16
CA ARG A 530 -20.07 5.99 65.68
C ARG A 530 -18.81 6.09 64.84
N LYS A 531 -18.61 7.13 64.15
CA LYS A 531 -18.09 8.49 64.29
C LYS A 531 -16.62 8.56 64.69
N LYS A 532 -15.90 9.29 63.82
CA LYS A 532 -14.85 10.32 64.02
C LYS A 532 -13.39 9.96 63.77
N SER A 533 -12.88 10.71 62.79
CA SER A 533 -11.50 11.17 62.55
C SER A 533 -11.01 12.03 63.79
N PRO A 534 -9.82 12.65 63.83
CA PRO A 534 -8.79 12.91 62.80
C PRO A 534 -7.31 12.91 63.33
N ALA A 535 -6.39 13.17 62.34
CA ALA A 535 -5.13 13.95 62.46
C ALA A 535 -3.96 13.43 63.25
N GLU A 536 -2.77 13.38 62.67
CA GLU A 536 -1.63 14.28 62.89
C GLU A 536 -0.37 13.76 62.16
N ALA A 537 0.23 14.61 61.31
CA ALA A 537 1.67 14.62 61.06
C ALA A 537 2.29 15.46 62.19
N PRO A 538 3.60 15.64 62.41
CA PRO A 538 4.75 15.50 61.52
C PRO A 538 6.03 14.97 62.19
N THR A 539 7.16 14.84 61.56
CA THR A 539 8.40 15.62 61.84
C THR A 539 9.66 15.02 61.19
N LYS A 540 10.45 15.93 60.66
CA LYS A 540 11.81 15.87 60.15
C LYS A 540 12.86 15.35 61.14
N LYS A 541 13.99 14.81 60.59
CA LYS A 541 15.42 15.03 60.93
C LYS A 541 16.27 14.26 59.95
N ARG A 542 17.02 14.83 59.06
CA ARG A 542 18.30 15.56 59.03
C ARG A 542 19.38 14.98 59.96
N THR A 543 20.47 14.52 59.33
CA THR A 543 21.92 14.70 59.57
C THR A 543 22.66 13.70 58.68
N ALA A 544 23.50 14.06 57.74
CA ALA A 544 24.78 14.76 57.71
C ALA A 544 26.01 13.82 57.66
N LYS A 545 26.75 13.96 56.49
CA LYS A 545 28.21 14.01 56.33
C LYS A 545 29.10 12.82 56.67
N LYS A 546 29.91 12.39 55.69
CA LYS A 546 31.40 12.46 55.52
C LYS A 546 31.79 11.61 54.32
N ALA A 547 32.41 12.07 53.23
CA ALA A 547 33.75 12.59 53.00
C ALA A 547 34.88 11.53 53.09
N GLY A 548 35.59 11.40 51.99
CA GLY A 548 36.99 10.93 51.92
C GLY A 548 37.14 9.59 51.16
N ALA A 549 37.91 9.39 50.18
CA ALA A 549 39.17 9.89 49.67
C ALA A 549 39.55 9.01 48.45
N THR A 550 40.10 9.60 47.44
CA THR A 550 40.88 8.96 46.38
C THR A 550 42.21 8.44 46.94
N PRO A 551 42.88 7.45 46.34
CA PRO A 551 44.08 7.74 45.57
C PRO A 551 44.26 6.93 44.25
N GLU A 552 44.73 7.62 43.24
CA GLU A 552 45.98 7.50 42.48
C GLU A 552 46.42 6.14 41.89
N ARG A 553 46.53 6.21 40.53
CA ARG A 553 47.63 5.74 39.66
C ARG A 553 48.24 4.35 39.85
N THR A 554 48.20 3.59 38.76
CA THR A 554 49.49 3.16 38.12
C THR A 554 49.26 2.82 36.66
N ALA A 555 50.22 3.26 35.86
CA ALA A 555 50.39 3.02 34.46
C ALA A 555 50.91 1.59 34.19
N GLY A 556 50.60 1.05 33.04
CA GLY A 556 51.14 -0.23 32.57
C GLY A 556 50.86 -0.48 31.07
N LEU A 557 51.75 0.01 30.24
CA LEU A 557 52.39 -0.56 29.02
C LEU A 557 51.56 -1.41 28.07
N ILE A 558 51.53 -0.90 26.84
CA ILE A 558 51.22 -1.53 25.55
C ILE A 558 52.24 -2.66 25.24
N PRO A 559 51.82 -3.69 24.50
CA PRO A 559 52.63 -4.16 23.39
C PRO A 559 51.90 -4.15 22.03
N THR A 560 52.69 -3.74 21.07
CA THR A 560 52.51 -3.62 19.64
C THR A 560 52.38 -4.98 18.92
N SER A 561 51.69 -4.93 17.79
CA SER A 561 51.88 -5.73 16.56
C SER A 561 51.37 -7.19 16.52
N ALA A 562 50.35 -7.39 15.68
CA ALA A 562 50.29 -8.57 14.81
C ALA A 562 49.61 -8.18 13.49
N SER A 563 50.40 -8.33 12.45
CA SER A 563 50.08 -8.17 11.05
C SER A 563 49.09 -9.22 10.57
N TRP A 564 48.02 -8.81 9.91
CA TRP A 564 47.21 -9.72 9.08
C TRP A 564 47.44 -9.44 7.60
N ARG A 565 48.00 -10.43 6.92
CA ARG A 565 48.24 -10.44 5.47
C ARG A 565 46.91 -10.65 4.76
N SER A 566 46.65 -9.78 3.78
CA SER A 566 45.60 -9.91 2.75
C SER A 566 45.87 -11.16 1.89
N SER A 567 44.92 -12.04 1.80
CA SER A 567 44.85 -13.06 0.75
C SER A 567 43.73 -12.71 -0.20
N THR A 568 44.11 -12.09 -1.30
CA THR A 568 43.24 -11.83 -2.46
C THR A 568 43.14 -13.13 -3.25
N VAL A 569 41.94 -13.71 -3.28
CA VAL A 569 41.60 -14.81 -4.21
C VAL A 569 40.96 -14.17 -5.44
N LEU A 570 41.73 -14.10 -6.51
CA LEU A 570 41.27 -13.77 -7.87
C LEU A 570 40.61 -15.03 -8.46
N MET A 571 39.30 -15.02 -8.62
CA MET A 571 38.61 -15.94 -9.55
C MET A 571 38.62 -15.31 -10.94
N LYS A 572 39.40 -15.92 -11.85
CA LYS A 572 39.34 -15.68 -13.29
C LYS A 572 38.07 -16.38 -13.82
N CYS A 573 37.16 -15.61 -14.42
CA CYS A 573 36.14 -16.15 -15.33
C CYS A 573 36.56 -15.80 -16.76
N ASP A 574 36.96 -16.80 -17.51
CA ASP A 574 37.18 -16.73 -18.96
C ASP A 574 35.85 -16.82 -19.70
N TRP A 575 35.52 -15.78 -20.44
CA TRP A 575 34.47 -15.80 -21.48
C TRP A 575 35.11 -15.45 -22.81
N PRO A 576 34.86 -16.20 -23.90
CA PRO A 576 35.45 -15.89 -25.20
C PRO A 576 34.74 -14.70 -25.86
N ILE A 577 35.51 -13.71 -26.22
CA ILE A 577 35.10 -12.56 -27.05
C ILE A 577 35.14 -13.01 -28.50
N THR A 578 33.99 -13.10 -29.16
CA THR A 578 33.90 -13.28 -30.62
C THR A 578 33.89 -11.89 -31.26
N THR A 579 35.00 -11.49 -31.83
CA THR A 579 35.12 -10.31 -32.69
C THR A 579 34.51 -10.61 -34.06
N LEU A 580 33.48 -9.88 -34.46
CA LEU A 580 33.00 -9.81 -35.81
C LEU A 580 33.69 -8.66 -36.54
N THR A 581 34.58 -9.01 -37.48
CA THR A 581 35.19 -8.09 -38.43
C THR A 581 34.23 -7.81 -39.59
N SER A 582 34.12 -6.54 -39.93
CA SER A 582 33.44 -6.01 -41.10
C SER A 582 34.25 -6.27 -42.40
N SER A 583 33.67 -6.85 -43.40
CA SER A 583 34.07 -6.61 -44.80
C SER A 583 33.00 -7.08 -45.79
N GLY A 584 32.68 -6.23 -46.79
CA GLY A 584 32.30 -6.63 -48.12
C GLY A 584 30.93 -6.20 -48.60
N LEU A 585 30.81 -4.98 -49.16
CA LEU A 585 29.84 -4.60 -50.17
C LEU A 585 29.97 -5.50 -51.41
N SER A 586 28.85 -5.98 -51.98
CA SER A 586 28.71 -6.16 -53.44
C SER A 586 27.24 -6.12 -53.85
N THR A 587 26.92 -5.12 -54.62
CA THR A 587 25.72 -4.95 -55.44
C THR A 587 25.60 -6.02 -56.52
N ARG A 588 24.41 -6.59 -56.70
CA ARG A 588 23.91 -7.04 -58.00
C ARG A 588 22.39 -7.02 -58.06
N THR A 589 21.90 -6.12 -58.88
CA THR A 589 20.61 -6.10 -59.55
C THR A 589 20.49 -7.25 -60.53
N THR A 590 19.36 -7.97 -60.54
CA THR A 590 18.75 -8.55 -61.76
C THR A 590 17.26 -8.71 -61.53
N SER A 591 16.52 -8.10 -62.41
CA SER A 591 15.11 -8.26 -62.75
C SER A 591 14.81 -9.60 -63.45
N GLN A 592 13.59 -10.14 -63.22
CA GLN A 592 12.68 -10.78 -64.20
C GLN A 592 11.61 -11.54 -63.42
N GLU A 593 10.36 -11.15 -63.47
CA GLU A 593 9.24 -11.49 -64.34
C GLU A 593 8.82 -12.97 -64.35
N THR A 594 7.49 -13.11 -64.16
CA THR A 594 6.53 -14.11 -64.59
C THR A 594 6.40 -15.45 -63.88
N GLY A 595 5.11 -15.65 -63.50
CA GLY A 595 4.52 -16.92 -63.14
C GLY A 595 3.38 -16.75 -62.16
#